data_1562b306d262e5ff6e11f870e31b1837
#
_entry.id   1562b306d262e5ff6e11f870e31b1837
#
_cell.length_a   1.000
_cell.length_b   1.000
_cell.length_c   1.000
_cell.angle_alpha   90.00
_cell.angle_beta   90.00
_cell.angle_gamma   90.00
#
_symmetry.space_group_name_H-M   'P 1'
#
loop_
_entity.id
_entity.type
_entity.pdbx_description
1 polymer ?
#
loop_
_entity_poly.entity_id
_entity_poly.type
_entity_poly.pdbx_seq_one_letter_code
_entity_poly.pdbx_strand_id
1 'polypeptide(L)'
;MKKLLLIPLLLLSPTTMAACSTTDDTPDTPSGNGNMLVLYFSAEGHTQAIAERIVKLTGADIHRIEAAEPYAANPYDDSDRIQHEAYNDLRPGVANLLDKEALAKYDTIFVGSPCW
;
A
#
# COMPACT_ATOMS: atom_id res chain seq x y z
N MET A 1 1.80 -6.49 -78.03
CA MET A 1 1.56 -5.12 -77.60
C MET A 1 1.15 -5.18 -76.13
N LYS A 2 2.08 -4.87 -75.30
CA LYS A 2 1.89 -5.02 -73.86
C LYS A 2 1.88 -3.65 -73.22
N LYS A 3 0.71 -3.27 -72.76
CA LYS A 3 0.59 -2.04 -71.99
C LYS A 3 0.84 -2.38 -70.51
N LEU A 4 1.96 -1.91 -70.04
CA LEU A 4 2.34 -1.98 -68.65
C LEU A 4 1.56 -0.90 -67.92
N LEU A 5 0.64 -1.30 -67.08
CA LEU A 5 -0.08 -0.39 -66.15
C LEU A 5 0.73 -0.24 -64.90
N LEU A 6 1.40 0.90 -64.80
CA LEU A 6 2.02 1.33 -63.57
C LEU A 6 0.94 1.84 -62.62
N ILE A 7 0.73 1.14 -61.57
CA ILE A 7 -0.08 1.59 -60.47
C ILE A 7 0.81 2.42 -59.54
N PRO A 8 0.50 3.67 -59.30
CA PRO A 8 1.21 4.43 -58.28
C PRO A 8 0.80 3.93 -56.92
N LEU A 9 1.75 3.39 -56.21
CA LEU A 9 1.65 3.06 -54.82
C LEU A 9 1.47 4.32 -54.01
N LEU A 10 0.24 4.59 -53.58
CA LEU A 10 -0.08 5.67 -52.69
C LEU A 10 0.42 5.31 -51.31
N LEU A 11 1.51 5.90 -50.92
CA LEU A 11 2.04 5.83 -49.57
C LEU A 11 1.06 6.60 -48.63
N LEU A 12 0.18 5.86 -48.02
CA LEU A 12 -0.62 6.36 -46.91
C LEU A 12 0.25 6.33 -45.65
N SER A 13 0.81 7.46 -45.32
CA SER A 13 1.49 7.66 -44.06
C SER A 13 0.47 7.59 -42.94
N PRO A 14 0.58 6.67 -41.98
CA PRO A 14 -0.18 6.78 -40.77
C PRO A 14 0.44 7.92 -39.96
N THR A 15 -0.26 9.02 -39.89
CA THR A 15 -0.04 10.01 -38.85
C THR A 15 -0.29 9.35 -37.54
N THR A 16 0.76 8.92 -36.88
CA THR A 16 0.72 8.58 -35.46
C THR A 16 0.38 9.86 -34.72
N MET A 17 -0.89 10.00 -34.39
CA MET A 17 -1.27 10.87 -33.31
C MET A 17 -0.60 10.33 -32.06
N ALA A 18 0.49 10.94 -31.68
CA ALA A 18 1.00 10.84 -30.34
C ALA A 18 -0.09 11.44 -29.45
N ALA A 19 -0.95 10.59 -28.90
CA ALA A 19 -1.83 10.97 -27.83
C ALA A 19 -0.94 11.43 -26.69
N CYS A 20 -0.98 12.72 -26.46
CA CYS A 20 -0.40 13.34 -25.30
C CYS A 20 -0.75 12.56 -24.06
N SER A 21 0.31 12.04 -23.40
CA SER A 21 0.48 12.10 -21.97
C SER A 21 -0.79 12.52 -21.22
N THR A 22 -1.61 11.58 -20.89
CA THR A 22 -2.14 11.59 -19.56
C THR A 22 -0.92 11.64 -18.66
N THR A 23 -0.81 12.68 -17.86
CA THR A 23 -0.01 12.64 -16.66
C THR A 23 -0.54 11.47 -15.85
N ASP A 24 0.02 10.33 -16.11
CA ASP A 24 -0.09 9.19 -15.25
C ASP A 24 0.67 9.63 -14.00
N ASP A 25 -0.07 10.15 -13.02
CA ASP A 25 0.35 10.13 -11.64
C ASP A 25 0.32 8.67 -11.16
N THR A 26 1.03 7.84 -11.87
CA THR A 26 1.51 6.59 -11.32
C THR A 26 2.48 7.03 -10.25
N PRO A 27 2.17 6.86 -8.97
CA PRO A 27 3.17 7.07 -7.94
C PRO A 27 4.35 6.22 -8.35
N ASP A 28 5.51 6.84 -8.47
CA ASP A 28 6.75 6.15 -8.73
C ASP A 28 6.79 4.95 -7.80
N THR A 29 6.53 3.79 -8.35
CA THR A 29 6.71 2.55 -7.62
C THR A 29 8.18 2.55 -7.26
N PRO A 30 8.56 2.58 -5.98
CA PRO A 30 9.94 2.51 -5.62
C PRO A 30 10.53 1.30 -6.31
N SER A 31 11.37 1.53 -7.28
CA SER A 31 12.08 0.49 -8.03
C SER A 31 13.19 -0.09 -7.15
N GLY A 32 12.82 -0.46 -5.94
CA GLY A 32 13.67 -1.15 -5.01
C GLY A 32 13.21 -2.61 -4.94
N ASN A 33 14.04 -3.53 -5.35
CA ASN A 33 13.87 -4.95 -5.05
C ASN A 33 14.04 -5.23 -3.55
N GLY A 34 13.73 -4.25 -2.70
CA GLY A 34 13.78 -4.37 -1.26
C GLY A 34 12.58 -5.13 -0.72
N ASN A 35 12.81 -5.94 0.29
CA ASN A 35 11.72 -6.55 1.05
C ASN A 35 10.99 -5.46 1.83
N MET A 36 9.68 -5.36 1.64
CA MET A 36 8.84 -4.37 2.31
C MET A 36 7.85 -5.06 3.24
N LEU A 37 7.58 -4.43 4.37
CA LEU A 37 6.60 -4.88 5.34
C LEU A 37 5.63 -3.75 5.68
N VAL A 38 4.36 -4.07 5.77
CA VAL A 38 3.32 -3.20 6.33
C VAL A 38 2.95 -3.73 7.71
N LEU A 39 3.30 -2.98 8.75
CA LEU A 39 2.87 -3.20 10.12
C LEU A 39 1.70 -2.27 10.42
N TYR A 40 0.59 -2.80 10.89
CA TYR A 40 -0.55 -1.95 11.20
C TYR A 40 -1.37 -2.45 12.38
N PHE A 41 -1.95 -1.50 13.10
CA PHE A 41 -3.03 -1.73 14.04
C PHE A 41 -4.33 -1.10 13.49
N SER A 42 -5.45 -1.77 13.62
CA SER A 42 -6.74 -1.25 13.19
C SER A 42 -7.86 -1.75 14.09
N ALA A 43 -8.66 -0.83 14.60
CA ALA A 43 -9.84 -1.15 15.38
C ALA A 43 -11.07 -1.40 14.49
N GLU A 44 -11.43 -0.40 13.67
CA GLU A 44 -12.66 -0.42 12.86
C GLU A 44 -12.42 -0.88 11.40
N GLY A 45 -11.19 -1.20 11.03
CA GLY A 45 -10.86 -1.65 9.68
C GLY A 45 -10.37 -0.56 8.71
N HIS A 46 -10.42 0.72 9.06
CA HIS A 46 -9.99 1.80 8.18
C HIS A 46 -8.48 1.74 7.89
N THR A 47 -7.67 1.59 8.92
CA THR A 47 -6.21 1.42 8.75
C THR A 47 -5.88 0.13 8.02
N GLN A 48 -6.64 -0.93 8.25
CA GLN A 48 -6.51 -2.18 7.50
C GLN A 48 -6.71 -1.98 6.01
N ALA A 49 -7.75 -1.27 5.59
CA ALA A 49 -8.02 -1.02 4.18
C ALA A 49 -6.86 -0.26 3.50
N ILE A 50 -6.24 0.68 4.20
CA ILE A 50 -5.06 1.40 3.70
C ILE A 50 -3.85 0.46 3.62
N ALA A 51 -3.62 -0.35 4.64
CA ALA A 51 -2.53 -1.31 4.67
C ALA A 51 -2.62 -2.31 3.49
N GLU A 52 -3.79 -2.87 3.25
CA GLU A 52 -4.06 -3.77 2.13
C GLU A 52 -3.85 -3.10 0.78
N ARG A 53 -4.18 -1.81 0.66
CA ARG A 53 -3.94 -1.04 -0.55
C ARG A 53 -2.44 -0.84 -0.81
N ILE A 54 -1.66 -0.54 0.23
CA ILE A 54 -0.19 -0.45 0.11
C ILE A 54 0.38 -1.79 -0.36
N VAL A 55 -0.03 -2.89 0.24
CA VAL A 55 0.40 -4.24 -0.16
C VAL A 55 0.08 -4.50 -1.63
N LYS A 56 -1.12 -4.14 -2.07
CA LYS A 56 -1.53 -4.31 -3.47
C LYS A 56 -0.68 -3.52 -4.45
N LEU A 57 -0.20 -2.34 -4.04
CA LEU A 57 0.61 -1.47 -4.89
C LEU A 57 2.10 -1.84 -4.86
N THR A 58 2.60 -2.36 -3.75
CA THR A 58 4.04 -2.57 -3.52
C THR A 58 4.46 -4.03 -3.53
N GLY A 59 3.52 -4.95 -3.33
CA GLY A 59 3.84 -6.37 -3.09
C GLY A 59 4.44 -6.64 -1.71
N ALA A 60 4.34 -5.69 -0.77
CA ALA A 60 4.87 -5.84 0.58
C ALA A 60 4.20 -6.97 1.36
N ASP A 61 4.93 -7.54 2.29
CA ASP A 61 4.33 -8.41 3.32
C ASP A 61 3.46 -7.59 4.26
N ILE A 62 2.52 -8.23 4.91
CA ILE A 62 1.60 -7.56 5.83
C ILE A 62 1.55 -8.27 7.18
N HIS A 63 1.59 -7.49 8.25
CA HIS A 63 1.44 -7.99 9.61
C HIS A 63 0.53 -7.07 10.42
N ARG A 64 -0.57 -7.63 10.92
CA ARG A 64 -1.48 -6.92 11.80
C ARG A 64 -0.95 -7.02 13.23
N ILE A 65 -0.80 -5.89 13.89
CA ILE A 65 -0.49 -5.83 15.30
C ILE A 65 -1.76 -6.09 16.10
N GLU A 66 -1.70 -6.97 17.08
CA GLU A 66 -2.79 -7.31 17.96
C GLU A 66 -2.43 -6.96 19.42
N ALA A 67 -3.33 -6.29 20.10
CA ALA A 67 -3.15 -6.03 21.52
C ALA A 67 -3.27 -7.35 22.32
N ALA A 68 -2.42 -7.52 23.33
CA ALA A 68 -2.48 -8.69 24.23
C ALA A 68 -3.82 -8.79 24.95
N GLU A 69 -4.40 -7.65 25.29
CA GLU A 69 -5.76 -7.50 25.74
C GLU A 69 -6.57 -6.77 24.68
N PRO A 70 -7.45 -7.47 23.95
CA PRO A 70 -8.17 -6.87 22.83
C PRO A 70 -9.02 -5.66 23.26
N TYR A 71 -9.07 -4.65 22.39
CA TYR A 71 -10.01 -3.54 22.51
C TYR A 71 -11.37 -3.95 21.97
N ALA A 72 -12.42 -3.24 22.40
CA ALA A 72 -13.75 -3.40 21.83
C ALA A 72 -13.74 -3.14 20.32
N ALA A 73 -14.62 -3.80 19.58
CA ALA A 73 -14.74 -3.61 18.13
C ALA A 73 -15.10 -2.16 17.77
N ASN A 74 -15.87 -1.50 18.64
CA ASN A 74 -16.12 -0.07 18.57
C ASN A 74 -15.24 0.62 19.62
N PRO A 75 -14.28 1.45 19.25
CA PRO A 75 -13.35 2.08 20.19
C PRO A 75 -14.05 3.02 21.20
N TYR A 76 -15.22 3.53 20.87
CA TYR A 76 -16.01 4.33 21.82
C TYR A 76 -16.48 3.55 23.06
N ASP A 77 -16.62 2.23 22.93
CA ASP A 77 -17.01 1.37 24.05
C ASP A 77 -15.86 1.18 25.06
N ASP A 78 -14.62 1.40 24.63
CA ASP A 78 -13.41 1.35 25.44
C ASP A 78 -12.78 2.73 25.68
N SER A 79 -13.55 3.80 25.50
CA SER A 79 -13.04 5.18 25.56
C SER A 79 -12.33 5.49 26.88
N ASP A 80 -12.85 5.02 28.01
CA ASP A 80 -12.24 5.24 29.33
C ASP A 80 -10.87 4.55 29.45
N ARG A 81 -10.76 3.34 28.95
CA ARG A 81 -9.49 2.60 28.89
C ARG A 81 -8.48 3.30 27.98
N ILE A 82 -8.89 3.67 26.79
CA ILE A 82 -8.04 4.35 25.79
C ILE A 82 -7.53 5.68 26.34
N GLN A 83 -8.41 6.48 26.95
CA GLN A 83 -8.02 7.74 27.58
C GLN A 83 -7.06 7.52 28.75
N HIS A 84 -7.35 6.54 29.60
CA HIS A 84 -6.48 6.20 30.73
C HIS A 84 -5.08 5.78 30.27
N GLU A 85 -5.00 4.95 29.24
CA GLU A 85 -3.72 4.52 28.65
C GLU A 85 -2.96 5.69 28.02
N ALA A 86 -3.64 6.56 27.28
CA ALA A 86 -3.05 7.71 26.62
C ALA A 86 -2.53 8.77 27.61
N TYR A 87 -3.33 9.15 28.59
CA TYR A 87 -2.96 10.17 29.57
C TYR A 87 -1.88 9.73 30.55
N ASN A 88 -1.73 8.44 30.78
CA ASN A 88 -0.71 7.91 31.67
C ASN A 88 0.50 7.32 30.94
N ASP A 89 0.60 7.52 29.62
CA ASP A 89 1.66 6.97 28.76
C ASP A 89 1.86 5.45 28.96
N LEU A 90 0.73 4.74 29.14
CA LEU A 90 0.75 3.29 29.30
C LEU A 90 1.02 2.65 27.94
N ARG A 91 1.76 1.55 27.99
CA ARG A 91 2.13 0.79 26.79
C ARG A 91 1.57 -0.62 26.91
N PRO A 92 0.33 -0.84 26.44
CA PRO A 92 -0.29 -2.16 26.47
C PRO A 92 0.57 -3.18 25.73
N GLY A 93 0.55 -4.43 26.20
CA GLY A 93 1.28 -5.51 25.56
C GLY A 93 0.77 -5.82 24.16
N VAL A 94 1.64 -6.34 23.32
CA VAL A 94 1.34 -6.83 21.97
C VAL A 94 1.36 -8.35 21.99
N ALA A 95 0.30 -8.99 21.47
CA ALA A 95 0.16 -10.44 21.49
C ALA A 95 1.06 -11.15 20.48
N ASN A 96 1.25 -10.52 19.31
CA ASN A 96 1.92 -11.11 18.15
C ASN A 96 3.13 -10.28 17.69
N LEU A 97 3.97 -9.90 18.61
CA LEU A 97 5.17 -9.12 18.33
C LEU A 97 6.11 -9.90 17.41
N LEU A 98 6.55 -9.24 16.33
CA LEU A 98 7.62 -9.78 15.49
C LEU A 98 8.96 -9.64 16.22
N ASP A 99 9.78 -10.68 16.13
CA ASP A 99 11.11 -10.66 16.66
C ASP A 99 12.07 -9.82 15.79
N LYS A 100 13.25 -9.54 16.34
CA LYS A 100 14.24 -8.72 15.66
C LYS A 100 14.75 -9.37 14.37
N GLU A 101 14.85 -10.67 14.35
CA GLU A 101 15.31 -11.45 13.20
C GLU A 101 14.28 -11.39 12.05
N ALA A 102 13.00 -11.44 12.38
CA ALA A 102 11.93 -11.30 11.40
C ALA A 102 11.91 -9.90 10.79
N LEU A 103 12.12 -8.86 11.60
CA LEU A 103 12.15 -7.47 11.13
C LEU A 103 13.41 -7.15 10.30
N ALA A 104 14.53 -7.79 10.61
CA ALA A 104 15.81 -7.56 9.93
C ALA A 104 15.81 -7.95 8.43
N LYS A 105 14.81 -8.68 7.99
CA LYS A 105 14.65 -9.08 6.57
C LYS A 105 14.12 -7.96 5.69
N TYR A 106 13.58 -6.91 6.29
CA TYR A 106 12.90 -5.84 5.57
C TYR A 106 13.77 -4.59 5.50
N ASP A 107 13.83 -4.02 4.30
CA ASP A 107 14.54 -2.77 4.04
C ASP A 107 13.62 -1.56 4.26
N THR A 108 12.32 -1.76 4.11
CA THR A 108 11.30 -0.73 4.28
C THR A 108 10.14 -1.25 5.10
N ILE A 109 9.75 -0.51 6.13
CA ILE A 109 8.62 -0.84 6.98
C ILE A 109 7.64 0.34 7.00
N PHE A 110 6.42 0.10 6.53
CA PHE A 110 5.30 1.01 6.69
C PHE A 110 4.63 0.73 8.03
N VAL A 111 4.39 1.76 8.82
CA VAL A 111 3.70 1.63 10.09
C VAL A 111 2.39 2.42 10.04
N GLY A 112 1.29 1.74 10.29
CA GLY A 112 -0.04 2.32 10.29
C GLY A 112 -0.76 2.15 11.63
N SER A 113 -1.34 3.24 12.15
CA SER A 113 -2.20 3.22 13.33
C SER A 113 -3.36 4.19 13.16
N PRO A 114 -4.52 3.94 13.79
CA PRO A 114 -5.56 4.94 13.86
C PRO A 114 -5.13 6.12 14.75
N CYS A 115 -5.67 7.29 14.43
CA CYS A 115 -5.63 8.47 15.29
C CYS A 115 -6.98 8.60 15.99
N TRP A 116 -7.01 8.55 17.29
CA TRP A 116 -8.21 8.68 18.13
C TRP A 116 -7.94 9.48 19.40
#